data_3388c2c9c9886fdd57ac8f87419f29eb
#
_entry.id   3388c2c9c9886fdd57ac8f87419f29eb
#
_cell.length_a   1.000
_cell.length_b   1.000
_cell.length_c   1.000
_cell.angle_alpha   90.00
_cell.angle_beta   90.00
_cell.angle_gamma   90.00
#
_symmetry.space_group_name_H-M   'P 1'
#
loop_
_entity.id
_entity.type
_entity.pdbx_description
1 polymer ?
#
loop_
_entity_poly.entity_id
_entity_poly.type
_entity_poly.pdbx_seq_one_letter_code
_entity_poly.pdbx_strand_id
1 'polypeptide(L)' 'MENIGIVKEIDKLGRIVIPKEFRDRFGLSESVEIIGTKSGILLRNPEYKLVKVDEEDNNDE' A
#
# COMPACT_ATOMS: atom_id res chain seq x y z
N MET A 1 -17.08 -8.83 -1.68
CA MET A 1 -15.77 -8.71 -2.13
C MET A 1 -14.82 -9.56 -1.41
N GLU A 2 -13.90 -10.08 -2.10
CA GLU A 2 -13.03 -11.01 -1.50
C GLU A 2 -11.66 -10.48 -1.33
N ASN A 3 -10.97 -10.97 -0.33
CA ASN A 3 -9.57 -10.64 -0.13
C ASN A 3 -8.75 -11.73 -0.75
N ILE A 4 -7.75 -11.34 -1.49
CA ILE A 4 -6.88 -12.28 -2.15
C ILE A 4 -5.54 -12.25 -1.47
N GLY A 5 -5.09 -13.40 -1.02
CA GLY A 5 -3.84 -13.49 -0.30
C GLY A 5 -2.74 -14.01 -1.19
N ILE A 6 -1.57 -13.45 -1.04
CA ILE A 6 -0.39 -13.92 -1.73
C ILE A 6 0.66 -14.17 -0.67
N VAL A 7 1.27 -15.34 -0.72
CA VAL A 7 2.29 -15.69 0.25
C VAL A 7 3.64 -15.32 -0.33
N LYS A 8 4.40 -14.52 0.40
CA LYS A 8 5.74 -14.15 0.00
C LYS A 8 6.67 -14.54 1.14
N GLU A 9 7.92 -14.77 0.80
CA GLU A 9 8.88 -15.17 1.80
C GLU A 9 9.65 -13.98 2.32
N ILE A 10 9.97 -14.02 3.60
CA ILE A 10 10.78 -12.99 4.22
C ILE A 10 12.22 -13.50 4.20
N ASP A 11 13.14 -12.72 3.64
CA ASP A 11 14.51 -13.18 3.56
C ASP A 11 15.22 -12.94 4.90
N LYS A 12 16.51 -13.26 4.92
CA LYS A 12 17.26 -13.17 6.17
C LYS A 12 17.36 -11.76 6.71
N LEU A 13 17.24 -10.79 5.84
CA LEU A 13 17.32 -9.39 6.25
C LEU A 13 15.95 -8.79 6.53
N GLY A 14 14.92 -9.61 6.53
CA GLY A 14 13.59 -9.12 6.83
C GLY A 14 12.89 -8.47 5.65
N ARG A 15 13.32 -8.76 4.44
CA ARG A 15 12.76 -8.10 3.27
C ARG A 15 11.79 -9.03 2.56
N ILE A 16 10.79 -8.45 1.94
CA ILE A 16 9.88 -9.18 1.07
C ILE A 16 9.76 -8.39 -0.21
N VAL A 17 9.30 -9.05 -1.26
CA VAL A 17 9.05 -8.38 -2.53
C VAL A 17 7.55 -8.14 -2.62
N ILE A 18 7.15 -6.90 -2.78
CA ILE A 18 5.76 -6.58 -2.99
C ILE A 18 5.48 -6.74 -4.48
N PRO A 19 4.51 -7.58 -4.84
CA PRO A 19 4.23 -7.82 -6.26
C PRO A 19 3.96 -6.53 -7.01
N LYS A 20 4.43 -6.50 -8.25
CA LYS A 20 4.30 -5.31 -9.06
C LYS A 20 2.85 -4.89 -9.20
N GLU A 21 1.96 -5.84 -9.31
CA GLU A 21 0.55 -5.57 -9.44
C GLU A 21 0.04 -4.74 -8.26
N PHE A 22 0.48 -5.10 -7.05
CA PHE A 22 0.07 -4.36 -5.86
C PHE A 22 0.74 -2.99 -5.83
N ARG A 23 2.00 -2.92 -6.23
CA ARG A 23 2.69 -1.64 -6.23
C ARG A 23 2.01 -0.66 -7.17
N ASP A 24 1.61 -1.14 -8.33
CA ASP A 24 0.95 -0.27 -9.29
C ASP A 24 -0.43 0.14 -8.81
N ARG A 25 -1.14 -0.80 -8.27
CA ARG A 25 -2.51 -0.56 -7.88
C ARG A 25 -2.64 0.40 -6.71
N PHE A 26 -1.71 0.31 -5.79
CA PHE A 26 -1.80 1.11 -4.57
C PHE A 26 -0.77 2.22 -4.51
N GLY A 27 -0.07 2.45 -5.60
CA GLY A 27 0.85 3.57 -5.69
C GLY A 27 2.09 3.43 -4.85
N LEU A 28 2.60 2.21 -4.71
CA LEU A 28 3.78 1.98 -3.90
C LEU A 28 5.00 1.97 -4.81
N SER A 29 5.73 3.06 -4.87
CA SER A 29 6.86 3.11 -5.77
C SER A 29 8.17 3.28 -5.01
N GLU A 30 8.35 4.39 -4.34
CA GLU A 30 9.64 4.67 -3.71
C GLU A 30 9.63 4.43 -2.23
N SER A 31 8.50 4.62 -1.59
CA SER A 31 8.41 4.44 -0.18
C SER A 31 7.03 3.94 0.17
N VAL A 32 6.89 3.41 1.36
CA VAL A 32 5.63 2.86 1.79
C VAL A 32 5.52 3.11 3.28
N GLU A 33 4.31 3.41 3.71
CA GLU A 33 4.03 3.58 5.12
C GLU A 33 3.54 2.26 5.67
N ILE A 34 4.11 1.84 6.77
CA ILE A 34 3.75 0.57 7.40
C ILE A 34 3.03 0.88 8.70
N ILE A 35 1.81 0.40 8.82
CA ILE A 35 0.98 0.67 9.99
C ILE A 35 0.64 -0.64 10.66
N GLY A 36 0.93 -0.74 11.96
CA GLY A 36 0.57 -1.93 12.70
C GLY A 36 -0.87 -1.84 13.16
N THR A 37 -1.62 -2.92 12.99
CA THR A 37 -3.00 -2.99 13.44
C THR A 37 -3.17 -4.24 14.26
N LYS A 38 -4.34 -4.42 14.83
CA LYS A 38 -4.61 -5.62 15.61
C LYS A 38 -4.55 -6.86 14.76
N SER A 39 -4.91 -6.75 13.51
CA SER A 39 -4.99 -7.90 12.64
C SER A 39 -3.74 -8.13 11.83
N GLY A 40 -2.79 -7.22 11.85
CA GLY A 40 -1.61 -7.38 11.06
C GLY A 40 -1.07 -6.02 10.71
N ILE A 41 -0.36 -5.92 9.61
CA ILE A 41 0.18 -4.64 9.20
C ILE A 41 -0.45 -4.22 7.89
N LEU A 42 -0.53 -2.92 7.72
CA LEU A 42 -1.09 -2.31 6.54
C LEU A 42 0.02 -1.55 5.84
N LEU A 43 0.14 -1.71 4.55
CA LEU A 43 1.12 -0.99 3.75
C LEU A 43 0.36 -0.04 2.84
N ARG A 44 0.78 1.21 2.80
CA ARG A 44 0.08 2.14 1.91
C ARG A 44 1.02 3.21 1.42
N ASN A 45 0.58 3.91 0.38
CA ASN A 45 1.31 5.02 -0.19
C ASN A 45 1.29 6.16 0.83
N PRO A 46 2.45 6.65 1.27
CA PRO A 46 2.47 7.70 2.29
C PRO A 46 1.83 8.99 1.82
N GLU A 47 1.72 9.19 0.53
CA GLU A 47 1.13 10.41 0.01
C GLU A 47 -0.33 10.29 -0.33
N TYR A 48 -0.91 9.17 0.00
CA TYR A 48 -2.29 8.92 -0.34
C TYR A 48 -3.24 10.00 0.16
N LYS A 49 -3.04 10.48 1.35
CA LYS A 49 -3.91 11.48 1.92
C LYS A 49 -3.88 12.77 1.16
N LEU A 50 -2.70 13.19 0.78
CA LEU A 50 -2.58 14.44 0.05
C LEU A 50 -3.22 14.37 -1.30
N VAL A 51 -3.02 13.27 -1.98
CA VAL A 51 -3.59 13.10 -3.30
C VAL A 51 -5.09 13.08 -3.20
N LYS A 52 -5.61 12.39 -2.22
CA LYS A 52 -7.04 12.28 -2.08
C LYS A 52 -7.69 13.60 -1.76
N VAL A 53 -7.06 14.38 -0.93
CA VAL A 53 -7.60 15.67 -0.58
C VAL A 53 -7.66 16.57 -1.78
N ASP A 54 -6.64 16.54 -2.59
CA ASP A 54 -6.62 17.36 -3.80
C ASP A 54 -7.74 17.01 -4.71
N GLU A 55 -8.04 15.74 -4.84
CA GLU A 55 -9.09 15.34 -5.72
C GLU A 55 -10.41 15.79 -5.26
N GLU A 56 -10.56 15.89 -3.99
CA GLU A 56 -11.82 16.31 -3.51
C GLU A 56 -12.20 17.62 -4.02
N ASP A 57 -11.30 18.33 -4.31
CA ASP A 57 -11.63 19.57 -4.84
C ASP A 57 -12.13 19.56 -6.09
N ASN A 58 -12.19 18.91 -6.35
CA ASN A 58 -12.66 18.74 -7.40
C ASN A 58 -13.41 18.14 -7.79
N ASN A 59 -13.09 17.71 -7.62
CA ASN A 59 -13.71 17.14 -8.07
C ASN A 59 -14.28 16.66 -8.10
N ASP A 60 -14.03 16.64 -8.27
CA ASP A 60 -14.59 16.25 -8.56
C ASP A 60 -15.06 16.02 -8.61
N GLU A 61 -14.81 16.14 -8.85
CA GLU A 61 -15.20 16.03 -9.18
C GLU A 61 -15.60 16.08 -9.17
#